data_1e24eb74baab4cf9c200b2c9784919a9
#
_entry.id   1e24eb74baab4cf9c200b2c9784919a9
#
_cell.length_a   1.000
_cell.length_b   1.000
_cell.length_c   1.000
_cell.angle_alpha   90.00
_cell.angle_beta   90.00
_cell.angle_gamma   90.00
#
_symmetry.space_group_name_H-M   'P 1'
#
loop_
_entity.id
_entity.type
_entity.pdbx_description
1 polymer ?
#
loop_
_entity_poly.entity_id
_entity_poly.type
_entity_poly.pdbx_seq_one_letter_code
_entity_poly.pdbx_strand_id
1 'polypeptide(L)'
;MTQVVPDETTLCKFCHLLEANGLNKLFFDAINRVMVQTGHMMKGGTIVDATIINAPSSTKNAEKSRDPEMHQTKKGNEWRFGMKCHIGVDAGSGLVHTITVTAANVHDVTQTEHLLREDDEVVYGDSGYIGVQKRPEIANNEHFSKIDFRINRRPGKLPPVFDNTIDWERYIENRKSSVRCKVEHAFRIIKCQFGYKKTVYKGLKKNENRLYAMFACANLYALAMAKRKLSTV
;
A
#
# COMPACT_ATOMS: atom_id res chain seq x y z
N MET A 1 -1.59 -43.88 2.10
CA MET A 1 -1.15 -43.08 0.93
C MET A 1 -0.24 -41.99 1.48
N THR A 2 1.05 -42.11 1.30
CA THR A 2 2.02 -41.05 1.64
C THR A 2 1.88 -39.94 0.60
N GLN A 3 1.23 -38.82 0.96
CA GLN A 3 1.23 -37.64 0.12
C GLN A 3 2.67 -37.13 -0.05
N VAL A 4 3.11 -36.99 -1.29
CA VAL A 4 4.43 -36.41 -1.58
C VAL A 4 4.36 -34.91 -1.24
N VAL A 5 5.11 -34.51 -0.23
CA VAL A 5 5.24 -33.08 0.14
C VAL A 5 6.08 -32.39 -0.94
N PRO A 6 5.63 -31.26 -1.51
CA PRO A 6 6.42 -30.52 -2.48
C PRO A 6 7.77 -30.08 -1.91
N ASP A 7 8.83 -30.28 -2.66
CA ASP A 7 10.16 -29.78 -2.32
C ASP A 7 10.33 -28.31 -2.68
N GLU A 8 11.46 -27.70 -2.29
CA GLU A 8 11.76 -26.30 -2.56
C GLU A 8 11.78 -25.99 -4.07
N THR A 9 12.27 -26.92 -4.88
CA THR A 9 12.33 -26.78 -6.34
C THR A 9 10.94 -26.70 -6.95
N THR A 10 10.02 -27.55 -6.48
CA THR A 10 8.62 -27.55 -6.90
C THR A 10 7.93 -26.21 -6.55
N LEU A 11 8.18 -25.68 -5.32
CA LEU A 11 7.65 -24.39 -4.92
C LEU A 11 8.21 -23.25 -5.78
N CYS A 12 9.52 -23.27 -6.10
CA CYS A 12 10.13 -22.29 -6.99
C CYS A 12 9.52 -22.33 -8.39
N LYS A 13 9.36 -23.53 -8.97
CA LYS A 13 8.72 -23.70 -10.30
C LYS A 13 7.29 -23.18 -10.29
N PHE A 14 6.53 -23.45 -9.23
CA PHE A 14 5.17 -22.94 -9.07
C PHE A 14 5.15 -21.40 -9.01
N CYS A 15 6.03 -20.77 -8.22
CA CYS A 15 6.15 -19.32 -8.18
C CYS A 15 6.49 -18.72 -9.55
N HIS A 16 7.41 -19.35 -10.30
CA HIS A 16 7.75 -18.91 -11.65
C HIS A 16 6.57 -19.05 -12.62
N LEU A 17 5.77 -20.11 -12.50
CA LEU A 17 4.55 -20.31 -13.30
C LEU A 17 3.54 -19.18 -13.04
N LEU A 18 3.30 -18.85 -11.78
CA LEU A 18 2.40 -17.76 -11.39
C LEU A 18 2.89 -16.40 -11.92
N GLU A 19 4.20 -16.17 -11.86
CA GLU A 19 4.82 -14.94 -12.33
C GLU A 19 4.75 -14.82 -13.85
N ALA A 20 5.13 -15.85 -14.59
CA ALA A 20 5.16 -15.86 -16.06
C ALA A 20 3.77 -15.61 -16.69
N ASN A 21 2.72 -16.04 -16.01
CA ASN A 21 1.34 -15.89 -16.47
C ASN A 21 0.56 -14.75 -15.80
N GLY A 22 1.20 -13.92 -14.97
CA GLY A 22 0.55 -12.81 -14.24
C GLY A 22 -0.56 -13.25 -13.27
N LEU A 23 -0.55 -14.52 -12.84
CA LEU A 23 -1.64 -15.11 -12.05
C LEU A 23 -1.78 -14.49 -10.67
N ASN A 24 -0.70 -13.96 -10.08
CA ASN A 24 -0.76 -13.31 -8.77
C ASN A 24 -1.62 -12.02 -8.81
N LYS A 25 -1.52 -11.24 -9.90
CA LYS A 25 -2.39 -10.08 -10.11
C LYS A 25 -3.84 -10.51 -10.30
N LEU A 26 -4.08 -11.50 -11.15
CA LEU A 26 -5.44 -12.05 -11.37
C LEU A 26 -6.05 -12.57 -10.07
N PHE A 27 -5.26 -13.24 -9.22
CA PHE A 27 -5.69 -13.70 -7.91
C PHE A 27 -6.07 -12.52 -7.00
N PHE A 28 -5.25 -11.48 -6.94
CA PHE A 28 -5.54 -10.26 -6.18
C PHE A 28 -6.84 -9.60 -6.66
N ASP A 29 -6.99 -9.43 -7.98
CA ASP A 29 -8.17 -8.82 -8.58
C ASP A 29 -9.44 -9.67 -8.34
N ALA A 30 -9.32 -11.01 -8.36
CA ALA A 30 -10.43 -11.92 -8.08
C ALA A 30 -10.89 -11.83 -6.62
N ILE A 31 -9.94 -11.82 -5.67
CA ILE A 31 -10.26 -11.63 -4.25
C ILE A 31 -10.95 -10.30 -4.03
N ASN A 32 -10.44 -9.21 -4.61
CA ASN A 32 -11.05 -7.89 -4.47
C ASN A 32 -12.47 -7.83 -5.04
N ARG A 33 -12.72 -8.47 -6.19
CA ARG A 33 -14.08 -8.60 -6.74
C ARG A 33 -15.03 -9.31 -5.78
N VAL A 34 -14.59 -10.43 -5.19
CA VAL A 34 -15.38 -11.14 -4.19
C VAL A 34 -15.66 -10.26 -2.96
N MET A 35 -14.65 -9.51 -2.47
CA MET A 35 -14.80 -8.59 -1.34
C MET A 35 -15.83 -7.48 -1.61
N VAL A 36 -15.86 -6.96 -2.83
CA VAL A 36 -16.88 -5.97 -3.26
C VAL A 36 -18.26 -6.61 -3.33
N GLN A 37 -18.38 -7.77 -4.01
CA GLN A 37 -19.66 -8.47 -4.18
C GLN A 37 -20.30 -8.90 -2.86
N THR A 38 -19.48 -9.25 -1.87
CA THR A 38 -19.93 -9.66 -0.53
C THR A 38 -20.07 -8.50 0.46
N GLY A 39 -19.90 -7.25 0.01
CA GLY A 39 -20.04 -6.06 0.84
C GLY A 39 -18.95 -5.85 1.90
N HIS A 40 -17.83 -6.58 1.79
CA HIS A 40 -16.70 -6.44 2.71
C HIS A 40 -15.76 -5.29 2.33
N MET A 41 -15.73 -4.92 1.07
CA MET A 41 -15.02 -3.74 0.57
C MET A 41 -16.05 -2.69 0.20
N MET A 42 -16.01 -1.55 0.88
CA MET A 42 -16.89 -0.42 0.64
C MET A 42 -16.34 0.42 -0.51
N LYS A 43 -17.20 1.09 -1.23
CA LYS A 43 -16.81 2.01 -2.30
C LYS A 43 -16.93 3.46 -1.84
N GLY A 44 -16.40 4.40 -2.64
CA GLY A 44 -16.57 5.83 -2.42
C GLY A 44 -15.42 6.52 -1.68
N GLY A 45 -14.39 5.81 -1.23
CA GLY A 45 -13.24 6.47 -0.62
C GLY A 45 -11.97 5.63 -0.56
N THR A 46 -10.84 6.25 -0.87
CA THR A 46 -9.52 5.63 -0.89
C THR A 46 -8.55 6.32 0.08
N ILE A 47 -7.75 5.54 0.79
CA ILE A 47 -6.58 6.02 1.53
C ILE A 47 -5.36 5.67 0.69
N VAL A 48 -4.53 6.65 0.38
CA VAL A 48 -3.26 6.45 -0.34
C VAL A 48 -2.09 6.58 0.62
N ASP A 49 -1.16 5.64 0.56
CA ASP A 49 0.09 5.68 1.33
C ASP A 49 1.16 4.80 0.67
N ALA A 50 2.40 4.99 1.08
CA ALA A 50 3.53 4.23 0.59
C ALA A 50 4.45 3.75 1.71
N THR A 51 5.05 2.60 1.48
CA THR A 51 6.03 2.06 2.42
C THR A 51 7.30 1.64 1.71
N ILE A 52 8.45 1.89 2.36
CA ILE A 52 9.74 1.44 1.88
C ILE A 52 9.95 -0.03 2.25
N ILE A 53 10.34 -0.83 1.27
CA ILE A 53 10.81 -2.20 1.44
C ILE A 53 12.29 -2.20 1.08
N ASN A 54 13.14 -2.52 2.05
CA ASN A 54 14.58 -2.47 1.87
C ASN A 54 15.06 -3.55 0.90
N ALA A 55 16.07 -3.23 0.10
CA ALA A 55 16.79 -4.21 -0.73
C ALA A 55 18.19 -4.49 -0.16
N PRO A 56 18.81 -5.61 -0.53
CA PRO A 56 20.21 -5.85 -0.20
C PRO A 56 21.11 -4.73 -0.75
N SER A 57 21.85 -4.08 0.14
CA SER A 57 22.77 -3.00 -0.24
C SER A 57 24.21 -3.48 -0.50
N SER A 58 24.47 -4.79 -0.28
CA SER A 58 25.80 -5.38 -0.49
C SER A 58 26.15 -5.45 -1.98
N THR A 59 27.40 -5.17 -2.28
CA THR A 59 28.03 -5.35 -3.60
C THR A 59 28.93 -6.58 -3.66
N LYS A 60 28.84 -7.48 -2.66
CA LYS A 60 29.64 -8.72 -2.58
C LYS A 60 29.04 -9.87 -3.40
N ASN A 61 28.35 -9.56 -4.50
CA ASN A 61 27.83 -10.54 -5.46
C ASN A 61 28.79 -10.66 -6.66
N ALA A 62 28.54 -11.62 -7.54
CA ALA A 62 29.38 -11.86 -8.74
C ALA A 62 29.46 -10.61 -9.63
N GLU A 63 28.40 -9.82 -9.73
CA GLU A 63 28.30 -8.60 -10.55
C GLU A 63 28.90 -7.37 -9.86
N LYS A 64 29.33 -7.48 -8.58
CA LYS A 64 29.83 -6.38 -7.74
C LYS A 64 28.95 -5.13 -7.77
N SER A 65 27.64 -5.29 -7.99
CA SER A 65 26.68 -4.22 -8.16
C SER A 65 25.44 -4.45 -7.32
N ARG A 66 24.77 -3.35 -6.97
CA ARG A 66 23.43 -3.39 -6.37
C ARG A 66 22.40 -3.64 -7.46
N ASP A 67 21.16 -3.95 -7.05
CA ASP A 67 20.04 -4.04 -7.97
C ASP A 67 19.81 -2.68 -8.66
N PRO A 68 19.91 -2.59 -10.00
CA PRO A 68 19.83 -1.33 -10.75
C PRO A 68 18.42 -0.70 -10.74
N GLU A 69 17.37 -1.49 -10.49
CA GLU A 69 16.00 -0.99 -10.40
C GLU A 69 15.66 -0.43 -9.00
N MET A 70 16.52 -0.65 -8.01
CA MET A 70 16.36 -0.17 -6.64
C MET A 70 17.16 1.11 -6.42
N HIS A 71 16.62 2.06 -5.64
CA HIS A 71 17.28 3.34 -5.38
C HIS A 71 17.32 3.69 -3.89
N GLN A 72 18.15 4.69 -3.57
CA GLN A 72 18.25 5.24 -2.22
C GLN A 72 17.18 6.31 -2.01
N THR A 73 16.64 6.34 -0.79
CA THR A 73 15.80 7.43 -0.31
C THR A 73 16.13 7.73 1.14
N LYS A 74 15.93 8.98 1.55
CA LYS A 74 16.12 9.41 2.94
C LYS A 74 14.78 9.46 3.65
N LYS A 75 14.62 8.75 4.78
CA LYS A 75 13.45 8.85 5.66
C LYS A 75 13.92 9.26 7.06
N GLY A 76 13.57 10.47 7.46
CA GLY A 76 14.17 11.08 8.65
C GLY A 76 15.67 11.28 8.43
N ASN A 77 16.50 10.77 9.34
CA ASN A 77 17.97 10.81 9.25
C ASN A 77 18.59 9.54 8.64
N GLU A 78 17.79 8.55 8.25
CA GLU A 78 18.28 7.28 7.74
C GLU A 78 18.20 7.20 6.21
N TRP A 79 19.29 6.76 5.59
CA TRP A 79 19.31 6.36 4.18
C TRP A 79 18.86 4.91 4.05
N ARG A 80 17.91 4.68 3.16
CA ARG A 80 17.37 3.36 2.85
C ARG A 80 17.52 3.08 1.36
N PHE A 81 18.00 1.88 1.03
CA PHE A 81 18.10 1.41 -0.35
C PHE A 81 17.04 0.34 -0.59
N GLY A 82 16.26 0.48 -1.66
CA GLY A 82 15.21 -0.47 -1.98
C GLY A 82 14.15 0.08 -2.92
N MET A 83 12.93 -0.38 -2.71
CA MET A 83 11.73 0.01 -3.47
C MET A 83 10.67 0.62 -2.54
N LYS A 84 9.71 1.32 -3.12
CA LYS A 84 8.46 1.70 -2.48
C LYS A 84 7.32 0.84 -2.99
N CYS A 85 6.47 0.43 -2.06
CA CYS A 85 5.17 -0.13 -2.35
C CYS A 85 4.11 0.91 -2.00
N HIS A 86 3.40 1.40 -3.01
CA HIS A 86 2.29 2.32 -2.89
C HIS A 86 1.01 1.52 -2.92
N ILE A 87 0.07 1.83 -2.05
CA ILE A 87 -1.22 1.13 -1.97
C ILE A 87 -2.39 2.10 -1.90
N GLY A 88 -3.47 1.73 -2.59
CA GLY A 88 -4.80 2.27 -2.41
C GLY A 88 -5.61 1.35 -1.50
N VAL A 89 -6.11 1.89 -0.41
CA VAL A 89 -6.85 1.16 0.61
C VAL A 89 -8.26 1.72 0.73
N ASP A 90 -9.25 0.86 0.74
CA ASP A 90 -10.64 1.26 0.94
C ASP A 90 -10.83 1.95 2.30
N ALA A 91 -11.30 3.19 2.29
CA ALA A 91 -11.43 4.02 3.49
C ALA A 91 -12.45 3.46 4.50
N GLY A 92 -13.43 2.70 4.04
CA GLY A 92 -14.42 2.04 4.89
C GLY A 92 -13.84 0.81 5.59
N SER A 93 -13.40 -0.16 4.82
CA SER A 93 -13.00 -1.48 5.31
C SER A 93 -11.53 -1.61 5.73
N GLY A 94 -10.63 -0.78 5.17
CA GLY A 94 -9.19 -0.93 5.35
C GLY A 94 -8.54 -2.01 4.49
N LEU A 95 -9.26 -2.57 3.50
CA LEU A 95 -8.76 -3.57 2.57
C LEU A 95 -8.03 -2.92 1.40
N VAL A 96 -6.95 -3.55 0.94
CA VAL A 96 -6.14 -3.04 -0.18
C VAL A 96 -6.80 -3.38 -1.50
N HIS A 97 -7.07 -2.38 -2.33
CA HIS A 97 -7.67 -2.59 -3.66
C HIS A 97 -6.70 -2.34 -4.82
N THR A 98 -5.67 -1.54 -4.62
CA THR A 98 -4.70 -1.21 -5.68
C THR A 98 -3.28 -1.20 -5.12
N ILE A 99 -2.32 -1.61 -5.95
CA ILE A 99 -0.90 -1.66 -5.60
C ILE A 99 -0.09 -1.15 -6.79
N THR A 100 0.93 -0.34 -6.53
CA THR A 100 2.00 -0.02 -7.49
C THR A 100 3.35 -0.08 -6.79
N VAL A 101 4.39 -0.42 -7.54
CA VAL A 101 5.75 -0.53 -7.02
C VAL A 101 6.69 0.34 -7.83
N THR A 102 7.53 1.09 -7.15
CA THR A 102 8.52 1.97 -7.76
C THR A 102 9.86 1.87 -7.05
N ALA A 103 10.91 2.40 -7.66
CA ALA A 103 12.16 2.64 -6.95
C ALA A 103 11.94 3.59 -5.77
N ALA A 104 12.72 3.43 -4.69
CA ALA A 104 12.49 4.17 -3.44
C ALA A 104 12.63 5.70 -3.55
N ASN A 105 13.28 6.22 -4.58
CA ASN A 105 13.45 7.66 -4.82
C ASN A 105 12.25 8.33 -5.52
N VAL A 106 11.29 7.57 -6.02
CA VAL A 106 10.08 8.12 -6.65
C VAL A 106 9.19 8.77 -5.58
N HIS A 107 8.65 9.95 -5.87
CA HIS A 107 7.77 10.67 -4.96
C HIS A 107 6.38 10.02 -4.89
N ASP A 108 5.84 9.85 -3.68
CA ASP A 108 4.57 9.15 -3.44
C ASP A 108 3.40 9.82 -4.17
N VAL A 109 3.36 11.15 -4.20
CA VAL A 109 2.32 11.93 -4.87
C VAL A 109 2.22 11.64 -6.37
N THR A 110 3.32 11.22 -7.03
CA THR A 110 3.31 10.90 -8.47
C THR A 110 2.59 9.59 -8.79
N GLN A 111 2.37 8.76 -7.80
CA GLN A 111 1.72 7.46 -7.96
C GLN A 111 0.22 7.50 -7.63
N THR A 112 -0.29 8.65 -7.20
CA THR A 112 -1.69 8.77 -6.74
C THR A 112 -2.68 8.37 -7.83
N GLU A 113 -2.51 8.83 -9.06
CA GLU A 113 -3.38 8.49 -10.20
C GLU A 113 -3.59 6.98 -10.33
N HIS A 114 -2.51 6.20 -10.17
CA HIS A 114 -2.53 4.75 -10.30
C HIS A 114 -3.18 4.03 -9.12
N LEU A 115 -3.45 4.74 -8.02
CA LEU A 115 -4.04 4.17 -6.80
C LEU A 115 -5.53 4.47 -6.66
N LEU A 116 -6.05 5.42 -7.43
CA LEU A 116 -7.44 5.83 -7.39
C LEU A 116 -8.34 4.86 -8.15
N ARG A 117 -9.60 4.81 -7.73
CA ARG A 117 -10.69 4.11 -8.41
C ARG A 117 -11.62 5.13 -9.09
N GLU A 118 -12.31 4.71 -10.11
CA GLU A 118 -13.30 5.55 -10.81
C GLU A 118 -14.52 5.90 -9.94
N ASP A 119 -14.76 5.16 -8.86
CA ASP A 119 -15.87 5.39 -7.92
C ASP A 119 -15.43 6.10 -6.63
N ASP A 120 -14.19 6.64 -6.57
CA ASP A 120 -13.73 7.38 -5.40
C ASP A 120 -14.31 8.80 -5.36
N GLU A 121 -15.00 9.12 -4.27
CA GLU A 121 -15.52 10.46 -3.97
C GLU A 121 -14.58 11.23 -3.03
N VAL A 122 -13.87 10.50 -2.16
CA VAL A 122 -12.98 11.07 -1.14
C VAL A 122 -11.65 10.33 -1.11
N VAL A 123 -10.55 11.08 -1.03
CA VAL A 123 -9.20 10.50 -0.92
C VAL A 123 -8.47 11.06 0.29
N TYR A 124 -7.94 10.16 1.11
CA TYR A 124 -7.15 10.49 2.29
C TYR A 124 -5.66 10.21 2.02
N GLY A 125 -4.81 11.14 2.42
CA GLY A 125 -3.36 10.97 2.33
C GLY A 125 -2.63 11.73 3.43
N ASP A 126 -1.35 11.40 3.62
CA ASP A 126 -0.49 12.13 4.54
C ASP A 126 0.01 13.45 3.90
N SER A 127 0.79 14.21 4.64
CA SER A 127 1.35 15.48 4.16
C SER A 127 2.30 15.36 2.97
N GLY A 128 2.74 14.16 2.62
CA GLY A 128 3.52 13.88 1.41
C GLY A 128 2.72 14.03 0.12
N TYR A 129 1.39 13.97 0.22
CA TYR A 129 0.45 14.11 -0.89
C TYR A 129 -0.11 15.54 -1.05
N ILE A 130 0.41 16.53 -0.30
CA ILE A 130 -0.02 17.94 -0.45
C ILE A 130 0.18 18.41 -1.89
N GLY A 131 -0.88 18.97 -2.47
CA GLY A 131 -0.86 19.49 -3.84
C GLY A 131 -1.23 18.46 -4.92
N VAL A 132 -1.62 17.24 -4.54
CA VAL A 132 -2.03 16.19 -5.47
C VAL A 132 -3.12 16.65 -6.45
N GLN A 133 -4.11 17.42 -5.98
CA GLN A 133 -5.21 17.94 -6.79
C GLN A 133 -4.76 18.92 -7.90
N LYS A 134 -3.55 19.48 -7.80
CA LYS A 134 -2.99 20.43 -8.80
C LYS A 134 -2.17 19.72 -9.88
N ARG A 135 -1.94 18.43 -9.74
CA ARG A 135 -1.15 17.67 -10.70
C ARG A 135 -1.95 17.46 -12.00
N PRO A 136 -1.32 17.58 -13.16
CA PRO A 136 -2.00 17.48 -14.46
C PRO A 136 -2.79 16.18 -14.63
N GLU A 137 -2.24 15.05 -14.18
CA GLU A 137 -2.87 13.74 -14.24
C GLU A 137 -4.15 13.64 -13.42
N ILE A 138 -4.31 14.46 -12.38
CA ILE A 138 -5.51 14.54 -11.55
C ILE A 138 -6.42 15.68 -12.04
N ALA A 139 -5.88 16.88 -12.25
CA ALA A 139 -6.66 18.06 -12.61
C ALA A 139 -7.33 17.95 -13.97
N ASN A 140 -6.68 17.28 -14.94
CA ASN A 140 -7.20 17.11 -16.31
C ASN A 140 -8.12 15.88 -16.46
N ASN A 141 -8.22 15.03 -15.45
CA ASN A 141 -9.13 13.87 -15.46
C ASN A 141 -10.50 14.32 -14.97
N GLU A 142 -11.55 14.09 -15.78
CA GLU A 142 -12.91 14.54 -15.48
C GLU A 142 -13.46 13.99 -14.16
N HIS A 143 -13.09 12.76 -13.80
CA HIS A 143 -13.54 12.13 -12.59
C HIS A 143 -12.66 12.53 -11.39
N PHE A 144 -11.35 12.40 -11.51
CA PHE A 144 -10.41 12.67 -10.41
C PHE A 144 -10.38 14.13 -9.97
N SER A 145 -10.69 15.07 -10.87
CA SER A 145 -10.80 16.51 -10.54
C SER A 145 -11.96 16.84 -9.57
N LYS A 146 -12.96 15.95 -9.48
CA LYS A 146 -14.14 16.11 -8.60
C LYS A 146 -13.93 15.49 -7.22
N ILE A 147 -12.86 14.72 -7.02
CA ILE A 147 -12.59 14.04 -5.75
C ILE A 147 -12.27 15.05 -4.64
N ASP A 148 -12.84 14.82 -3.45
CA ASP A 148 -12.52 15.56 -2.22
C ASP A 148 -11.21 14.99 -1.61
N PHE A 149 -10.09 15.70 -1.84
CA PHE A 149 -8.76 15.29 -1.31
C PHE A 149 -8.56 15.78 0.11
N ARG A 150 -8.69 14.91 1.09
CA ARG A 150 -8.51 15.15 2.54
C ARG A 150 -7.09 14.84 2.99
N ILE A 151 -6.14 15.62 2.52
CA ILE A 151 -4.72 15.48 2.84
C ILE A 151 -4.43 16.09 4.21
N ASN A 152 -3.66 15.39 5.07
CA ASN A 152 -3.23 15.93 6.34
C ASN A 152 -2.26 17.10 6.17
N ARG A 153 -2.40 18.13 6.98
CA ARG A 153 -1.42 19.22 7.08
C ARG A 153 -0.16 18.75 7.83
N ARG A 154 0.96 19.41 7.56
CA ARG A 154 2.18 19.18 8.34
C ARG A 154 1.96 19.67 9.78
N PRO A 155 2.36 18.89 10.81
CA PRO A 155 2.10 19.25 12.22
C PRO A 155 2.55 20.67 12.61
N GLY A 156 3.72 21.11 12.12
CA GLY A 156 4.23 22.47 12.37
C GLY A 156 3.50 23.62 11.66
N LYS A 157 2.47 23.32 10.86
CA LYS A 157 1.60 24.30 10.20
C LYS A 157 0.25 24.47 10.89
N LEU A 158 0.00 23.76 11.96
CA LEU A 158 -1.21 23.96 12.78
C LEU A 158 -0.98 25.15 13.73
N PRO A 159 -1.99 26.01 13.91
CA PRO A 159 -1.87 27.13 14.86
C PRO A 159 -1.66 26.60 16.29
N PRO A 160 -1.00 27.37 17.16
CA PRO A 160 -0.91 27.05 18.56
C PRO A 160 -2.31 27.02 19.21
N VAL A 161 -2.51 26.12 20.17
CA VAL A 161 -3.77 26.06 20.94
C VAL A 161 -3.78 27.21 21.92
N PHE A 162 -4.71 28.15 21.75
CA PHE A 162 -4.97 29.21 22.71
C PHE A 162 -6.29 28.90 23.42
N ASP A 163 -6.18 28.74 24.73
CA ASP A 163 -7.29 28.63 25.66
C ASP A 163 -8.29 27.47 25.46
N ASN A 164 -9.19 27.25 26.41
CA ASN A 164 -10.16 26.14 26.54
C ASN A 164 -11.22 26.06 25.41
N THR A 165 -10.98 26.65 24.22
CA THR A 165 -11.85 26.57 23.06
C THR A 165 -11.58 25.30 22.25
N ILE A 166 -12.61 24.73 21.66
CA ILE A 166 -12.49 23.56 20.75
C ILE A 166 -11.68 24.00 19.53
N ASP A 167 -10.48 23.44 19.38
CA ASP A 167 -9.65 23.61 18.19
C ASP A 167 -10.20 22.74 17.06
N TRP A 168 -11.13 23.32 16.28
CA TRP A 168 -11.76 22.63 15.15
C TRP A 168 -10.78 22.19 14.07
N GLU A 169 -9.71 22.96 13.83
CA GLU A 169 -8.70 22.58 12.83
C GLU A 169 -7.96 21.31 13.27
N ARG A 170 -7.56 21.24 14.53
CA ARG A 170 -6.91 20.07 15.09
C ARG A 170 -7.85 18.87 15.18
N TYR A 171 -9.12 19.10 15.51
CA TYR A 171 -10.15 18.07 15.48
C TYR A 171 -10.29 17.46 14.08
N ILE A 172 -10.39 18.29 13.03
CA ILE A 172 -10.48 17.83 11.64
C ILE A 172 -9.25 17.03 11.23
N GLU A 173 -8.03 17.50 11.57
CA GLU A 173 -6.80 16.77 11.27
C GLU A 173 -6.73 15.43 11.99
N ASN A 174 -7.19 15.36 13.25
CA ASN A 174 -7.27 14.10 14.00
C ASN A 174 -8.27 13.13 13.37
N ARG A 175 -9.40 13.61 12.86
CA ARG A 175 -10.39 12.78 12.14
C ARG A 175 -9.81 12.21 10.84
N LYS A 176 -9.10 13.02 10.05
CA LYS A 176 -8.39 12.54 8.85
C LYS A 176 -7.36 11.45 9.23
N SER A 177 -6.55 11.69 10.26
CA SER A 177 -5.57 10.73 10.75
C SER A 177 -6.20 9.43 11.25
N SER A 178 -7.36 9.50 11.91
CA SER A 178 -8.12 8.34 12.36
C SER A 178 -8.60 7.44 11.21
N VAL A 179 -9.00 8.03 10.08
CA VAL A 179 -9.34 7.24 8.89
C VAL A 179 -8.06 6.66 8.27
N ARG A 180 -7.02 7.48 8.13
CA ARG A 180 -5.76 7.10 7.48
C ARG A 180 -5.01 5.98 8.21
N CYS A 181 -5.12 5.87 9.53
CA CYS A 181 -4.42 4.82 10.28
C CYS A 181 -4.78 3.38 9.83
N LYS A 182 -5.89 3.19 9.11
CA LYS A 182 -6.26 1.87 8.55
C LYS A 182 -5.22 1.34 7.57
N VAL A 183 -4.52 2.21 6.82
CA VAL A 183 -3.47 1.79 5.88
C VAL A 183 -2.29 1.14 6.59
N GLU A 184 -2.00 1.56 7.82
CA GLU A 184 -0.92 1.01 8.62
C GLU A 184 -1.16 -0.46 8.99
N HIS A 185 -2.43 -0.88 9.11
CA HIS A 185 -2.77 -2.28 9.35
C HIS A 185 -2.38 -3.17 8.17
N ALA A 186 -2.63 -2.72 6.93
CA ALA A 186 -2.24 -3.45 5.73
C ALA A 186 -0.71 -3.63 5.66
N PHE A 187 0.05 -2.56 5.88
CA PHE A 187 1.50 -2.63 5.93
C PHE A 187 2.04 -3.49 7.08
N ARG A 188 1.38 -3.45 8.24
CA ARG A 188 1.75 -4.29 9.39
C ARG A 188 1.57 -5.78 9.07
N ILE A 189 0.51 -6.18 8.39
CA ILE A 189 0.30 -7.57 7.98
C ILE A 189 1.46 -8.01 7.10
N ILE A 190 1.79 -7.26 6.07
CA ILE A 190 2.89 -7.59 5.15
C ILE A 190 4.24 -7.65 5.86
N LYS A 191 4.56 -6.65 6.69
CA LYS A 191 5.88 -6.53 7.30
C LYS A 191 6.08 -7.36 8.55
N CYS A 192 5.04 -7.56 9.34
CA CYS A 192 5.15 -8.23 10.65
C CYS A 192 4.62 -9.65 10.59
N GLN A 193 3.39 -9.90 10.10
CA GLN A 193 2.83 -11.24 10.03
C GLN A 193 3.46 -12.07 8.90
N PHE A 194 3.67 -11.46 7.72
CA PHE A 194 4.27 -12.16 6.57
C PHE A 194 5.79 -11.96 6.45
N GLY A 195 6.38 -11.15 7.32
CA GLY A 195 7.84 -10.97 7.43
C GLY A 195 8.50 -10.25 6.26
N TYR A 196 7.74 -9.61 5.36
CA TYR A 196 8.27 -8.99 4.14
C TYR A 196 8.80 -7.57 4.41
N LYS A 197 9.87 -7.46 5.19
CA LYS A 197 10.58 -6.19 5.48
C LYS A 197 11.68 -5.88 4.47
N LYS A 198 12.12 -6.88 3.71
CA LYS A 198 13.22 -6.81 2.76
C LYS A 198 12.85 -7.57 1.48
N THR A 199 13.29 -7.04 0.32
CA THR A 199 13.06 -7.71 -0.96
C THR A 199 13.75 -9.07 -1.00
N VAL A 200 13.10 -10.05 -1.62
CA VAL A 200 13.60 -11.40 -1.78
C VAL A 200 14.14 -11.61 -3.19
N TYR A 201 13.54 -10.92 -4.16
CA TYR A 201 13.91 -11.04 -5.57
C TYR A 201 14.66 -9.81 -6.06
N LYS A 202 15.45 -9.98 -7.14
CA LYS A 202 16.05 -8.89 -7.91
C LYS A 202 15.00 -8.32 -8.88
N GLY A 203 14.98 -6.99 -9.02
CA GLY A 203 14.06 -6.27 -9.90
C GLY A 203 12.71 -5.92 -9.27
N LEU A 204 12.06 -4.86 -9.80
CA LEU A 204 10.77 -4.37 -9.29
C LEU A 204 9.63 -5.32 -9.64
N LYS A 205 9.57 -5.80 -10.89
CA LYS A 205 8.46 -6.61 -11.40
C LYS A 205 8.23 -7.89 -10.60
N LYS A 206 9.32 -8.61 -10.22
CA LYS A 206 9.20 -9.85 -9.42
C LYS A 206 8.69 -9.59 -8.02
N ASN A 207 9.16 -8.51 -7.40
CA ASN A 207 8.73 -8.11 -6.07
C ASN A 207 7.28 -7.59 -6.09
N GLU A 208 6.87 -6.85 -7.12
CA GLU A 208 5.48 -6.43 -7.31
C GLU A 208 4.54 -7.62 -7.45
N ASN A 209 4.90 -8.59 -8.31
CA ASN A 209 4.12 -9.80 -8.50
C ASN A 209 3.93 -10.58 -7.19
N ARG A 210 4.98 -10.67 -6.36
CA ARG A 210 4.87 -11.24 -5.01
C ARG A 210 3.93 -10.43 -4.12
N LEU A 211 3.99 -9.10 -4.17
CA LEU A 211 3.13 -8.23 -3.35
C LEU A 211 1.66 -8.39 -3.69
N TYR A 212 1.28 -8.63 -4.96
CA TYR A 212 -0.10 -8.94 -5.31
C TYR A 212 -0.63 -10.16 -4.54
N ALA A 213 0.11 -11.28 -4.54
CA ALA A 213 -0.29 -12.46 -3.79
C ALA A 213 -0.34 -12.19 -2.27
N MET A 214 0.64 -11.48 -1.75
CA MET A 214 0.69 -11.15 -0.32
C MET A 214 -0.47 -10.27 0.11
N PHE A 215 -0.83 -9.24 -0.65
CA PHE A 215 -1.96 -8.37 -0.31
C PHE A 215 -3.31 -9.05 -0.51
N ALA A 216 -3.44 -9.97 -1.49
CA ALA A 216 -4.61 -10.83 -1.60
C ALA A 216 -4.80 -11.66 -0.31
N CYS A 217 -3.74 -12.32 0.15
CA CYS A 217 -3.75 -13.06 1.41
C CYS A 217 -3.95 -12.15 2.63
N ALA A 218 -3.41 -10.93 2.61
CA ALA A 218 -3.58 -9.96 3.70
C ALA A 218 -5.04 -9.50 3.83
N ASN A 219 -5.74 -9.28 2.72
CA ASN A 219 -7.16 -8.96 2.71
C ASN A 219 -7.99 -10.11 3.31
N LEU A 220 -7.74 -11.36 2.91
CA LEU A 220 -8.38 -12.55 3.48
C LEU A 220 -8.09 -12.69 4.97
N TYR A 221 -6.84 -12.49 5.37
CA TYR A 221 -6.42 -12.54 6.77
C TYR A 221 -7.13 -11.47 7.63
N ALA A 222 -7.18 -10.22 7.14
CA ALA A 222 -7.87 -9.14 7.83
C ALA A 222 -9.36 -9.46 8.05
N LEU A 223 -10.02 -10.01 7.03
CA LEU A 223 -11.42 -10.44 7.12
C LEU A 223 -11.63 -11.58 8.13
N ALA A 224 -10.76 -12.59 8.10
CA ALA A 224 -10.81 -13.71 9.05
C ALA A 224 -10.65 -13.23 10.50
N MET A 225 -9.73 -12.30 10.74
CA MET A 225 -9.52 -11.71 12.06
C MET A 225 -10.69 -10.84 12.53
N ALA A 226 -11.35 -10.12 11.61
CA ALA A 226 -12.55 -9.34 11.94
C ALA A 226 -13.71 -10.27 12.35
N LYS A 227 -13.96 -11.37 11.60
CA LYS A 227 -14.99 -12.36 11.92
C LYS A 227 -14.74 -13.02 13.29
N ARG A 228 -13.48 -13.39 13.58
CA ARG A 228 -13.12 -13.98 14.87
C ARG A 228 -13.44 -13.07 16.06
N LYS A 229 -13.20 -11.75 15.93
CA LYS A 229 -13.55 -10.79 16.98
C LYS A 229 -15.05 -10.71 17.24
N LEU A 230 -15.87 -10.82 16.20
CA LEU A 230 -17.34 -10.81 16.34
C LEU A 230 -17.89 -12.08 16.98
N SER A 231 -17.23 -13.24 16.83
CA SER A 231 -17.64 -14.51 17.42
C SER A 231 -17.19 -14.69 18.88
N THR A 232 -16.37 -13.79 19.41
CA THR A 232 -15.87 -13.81 20.80
C THR A 232 -16.57 -12.81 21.72
N VAL A 233 -17.55 -12.08 21.21
CA VAL A 233 -18.48 -11.20 21.94
C VAL A 233 -19.86 -11.85 21.98
#